data_e2ab39c9a46a0312e2ed51e7a2a7dba4
#
_entry.id   e2ab39c9a46a0312e2ed51e7a2a7dba4
#
_cell.length_a   1.000
_cell.length_b   1.000
_cell.length_c   1.000
_cell.angle_alpha   90.00
_cell.angle_beta   90.00
_cell.angle_gamma   90.00
#
_symmetry.space_group_name_H-M   'P 1'
#
loop_
_entity.id
_entity.type
_entity.pdbx_description
1 polymer ?
#
loop_
_entity_poly.entity_id
_entity_poly.type
_entity_poly.pdbx_seq_one_letter_code
_entity_poly.pdbx_strand_id
1 'polypeptide(L)'
;MKRVITFLLVLTLVLSFTPRVPANATTAVKGFQVSGSKLLDANGNEFVMRGINHAHAWWKGNEETAIKAIARTGANTVRVALGNGDRWGYDDINTVRNIISLCEQNKLIAVLEIHDATGSDDYKRLSNAVDYFISMKDALVGKEDRVIINIANEWYGTWDSRGWADGYKRAIPRLRKAGLKHTLLIDCAGWGQFPKSVHDLGREVFNSDSERNTMFAIHMYEYAGGNASQVKNNIDGVINQGLALCIGEFGLRHTNGDVDEATIMNYSQQKGVGWIAWSWYGNGDTWKYLDMSTDWRGSRLTHWGNIVVNGNNGIKETSVICSVFGSSPPPPPAGSIKIEAEDGILNGTIISTHRPGYSGSGYVTNFDARNDSVEIRVNVPSTGSYNLKIRYASQYENKYNYVYVNGRNLGNKLFPQSSSFTDLNIGTIHLNAGNNTIKVVKSWGWFDVDFFEISS
;
A
#
# COMPACT_ATOMS: atom_id res chain seq x y z
N MET A 1 18.01 75.07 54.58
CA MET A 1 17.27 73.79 54.78
C MET A 1 16.84 73.28 53.43
N LYS A 2 17.58 72.28 52.88
CA LYS A 2 17.24 71.63 51.60
C LYS A 2 16.52 70.32 51.92
N ARG A 3 15.24 70.16 51.44
CA ARG A 3 14.48 68.91 51.56
C ARG A 3 14.88 67.98 50.42
N VAL A 4 15.40 66.79 50.76
CA VAL A 4 15.69 65.72 49.86
C VAL A 4 14.36 64.88 49.76
N ILE A 5 13.81 64.77 48.56
CA ILE A 5 12.65 63.89 48.27
C ILE A 5 13.22 62.64 47.67
N THR A 6 13.10 61.51 48.41
CA THR A 6 13.46 60.17 47.94
C THR A 6 12.29 59.59 47.18
N PHE A 7 12.50 59.31 45.86
CA PHE A 7 11.53 58.57 45.02
C PHE A 7 11.79 57.07 45.20
N LEU A 8 10.79 56.37 45.73
CA LEU A 8 10.77 54.92 45.82
C LEU A 8 10.20 54.36 44.50
N LEU A 9 11.03 53.68 43.68
CA LEU A 9 10.61 53.02 42.47
C LEU A 9 10.10 51.65 42.85
N VAL A 10 8.77 51.42 42.77
CA VAL A 10 8.14 50.11 42.93
C VAL A 10 8.12 49.40 41.58
N LEU A 11 8.98 48.37 41.43
CA LEU A 11 9.01 47.54 40.25
C LEU A 11 7.94 46.43 40.38
N THR A 12 6.80 46.60 39.73
CA THR A 12 5.76 45.56 39.63
C THR A 12 6.16 44.51 38.58
N LEU A 13 6.53 43.33 39.04
CA LEU A 13 6.78 42.16 38.19
C LEU A 13 5.43 41.60 37.73
N VAL A 14 5.04 41.84 36.47
CA VAL A 14 3.85 41.25 35.85
C VAL A 14 4.25 39.87 35.36
N LEU A 15 3.90 38.82 36.13
CA LEU A 15 3.97 37.43 35.67
C LEU A 15 2.82 37.22 34.66
N SER A 16 3.18 37.18 33.38
CA SER A 16 2.28 36.76 32.31
C SER A 16 2.06 35.27 32.35
N PHE A 17 0.95 34.84 32.93
CA PHE A 17 0.46 33.47 32.76
C PHE A 17 -0.06 33.29 31.32
N THR A 18 0.72 32.69 30.45
CA THR A 18 0.19 32.15 29.19
C THR A 18 -0.54 30.84 29.52
N PRO A 19 -1.84 30.71 29.24
CA PRO A 19 -2.51 29.44 29.40
C PRO A 19 -1.87 28.44 28.43
N ARG A 20 -1.24 27.39 28.97
CA ARG A 20 -0.85 26.22 28.18
C ARG A 20 -2.13 25.57 27.68
N VAL A 21 -2.41 25.73 26.38
CA VAL A 21 -3.42 24.90 25.70
C VAL A 21 -2.94 23.47 25.87
N PRO A 22 -3.74 22.56 26.47
CA PRO A 22 -3.36 21.17 26.53
C PRO A 22 -3.22 20.69 25.08
N ALA A 23 -2.06 20.11 24.74
CA ALA A 23 -1.92 19.36 23.51
C ALA A 23 -3.06 18.36 23.50
N ASN A 24 -3.97 18.45 22.53
CA ASN A 24 -4.98 17.45 22.31
C ASN A 24 -4.25 16.10 22.26
N ALA A 25 -4.45 15.28 23.28
CA ALA A 25 -4.12 13.88 23.19
C ALA A 25 -4.96 13.35 22.01
N THR A 26 -4.32 13.11 20.88
CA THR A 26 -4.90 12.35 19.79
C THR A 26 -5.32 11.03 20.41
N THR A 27 -6.62 10.86 20.61
CA THR A 27 -7.20 9.56 21.00
C THR A 27 -6.70 8.56 19.97
N ALA A 28 -5.92 7.59 20.41
CA ALA A 28 -5.41 6.53 19.54
C ALA A 28 -6.57 5.98 18.72
N VAL A 29 -6.46 6.03 17.42
CA VAL A 29 -7.43 5.46 16.49
C VAL A 29 -7.46 3.96 16.78
N LYS A 30 -8.59 3.43 17.21
CA LYS A 30 -8.72 2.02 17.63
C LYS A 30 -8.80 1.05 16.43
N GLY A 31 -8.72 1.53 15.20
CA GLY A 31 -8.89 0.72 13.99
C GLY A 31 -8.27 1.37 12.77
N PHE A 32 -8.44 0.72 11.63
CA PHE A 32 -8.09 1.31 10.35
C PHE A 32 -8.85 2.60 10.10
N GLN A 33 -8.19 3.57 9.46
CA GLN A 33 -8.77 4.88 9.15
C GLN A 33 -8.40 5.32 7.74
N VAL A 34 -9.39 5.77 6.97
CA VAL A 34 -9.16 6.44 5.68
C VAL A 34 -8.72 7.89 5.92
N SER A 35 -7.63 8.29 5.29
CA SER A 35 -7.10 9.65 5.32
C SER A 35 -6.74 10.13 3.91
N GLY A 36 -7.62 10.91 3.30
CA GLY A 36 -7.49 11.26 1.88
C GLY A 36 -7.56 10.00 1.01
N SER A 37 -6.59 9.80 0.14
CA SER A 37 -6.47 8.60 -0.70
C SER A 37 -5.76 7.42 -0.03
N LYS A 38 -5.43 7.51 1.26
CA LYS A 38 -4.64 6.52 1.99
C LYS A 38 -5.48 5.77 3.01
N LEU A 39 -5.09 4.53 3.28
CA LEU A 39 -5.53 3.74 4.42
C LEU A 39 -4.43 3.75 5.48
N LEU A 40 -4.78 4.18 6.70
CA LEU A 40 -3.88 4.14 7.85
C LEU A 40 -4.29 3.00 8.79
N ASP A 41 -3.32 2.29 9.35
CA ASP A 41 -3.56 1.29 10.39
C ASP A 41 -3.85 1.94 11.76
N ALA A 42 -4.18 1.13 12.77
CA ALA A 42 -4.52 1.63 14.10
C ALA A 42 -3.37 2.34 14.83
N ASN A 43 -2.14 2.21 14.36
CA ASN A 43 -0.97 2.93 14.85
C ASN A 43 -0.69 4.22 14.06
N GLY A 44 -1.52 4.53 13.03
CA GLY A 44 -1.41 5.71 12.19
C GLY A 44 -0.41 5.57 11.03
N ASN A 45 0.11 4.38 10.76
CA ASN A 45 1.00 4.11 9.63
C ASN A 45 0.19 3.83 8.36
N GLU A 46 0.70 4.26 7.22
CA GLU A 46 0.10 3.92 5.93
C GLU A 46 0.16 2.40 5.72
N PHE A 47 -0.97 1.79 5.42
CA PHE A 47 -1.10 0.37 5.13
C PHE A 47 -1.53 0.15 3.69
N VAL A 48 -0.66 -0.50 2.92
CA VAL A 48 -0.91 -0.84 1.51
C VAL A 48 -1.15 -2.34 1.40
N MET A 49 -2.38 -2.72 1.05
CA MET A 49 -2.76 -4.12 0.91
C MET A 49 -1.97 -4.79 -0.22
N ARG A 50 -1.39 -5.96 0.07
CA ARG A 50 -0.81 -6.90 -0.88
C ARG A 50 -1.39 -8.25 -0.56
N GLY A 51 -2.52 -8.56 -1.19
CA GLY A 51 -3.40 -9.63 -0.73
C GLY A 51 -3.75 -10.66 -1.78
N ILE A 52 -4.41 -11.70 -1.29
CA ILE A 52 -4.93 -12.81 -2.09
C ILE A 52 -6.37 -13.08 -1.67
N ASN A 53 -7.26 -13.29 -2.64
CA ASN A 53 -8.64 -13.72 -2.40
C ASN A 53 -8.69 -15.21 -2.03
N HIS A 54 -9.53 -15.56 -1.06
CA HIS A 54 -9.85 -16.93 -0.66
C HIS A 54 -11.31 -17.25 -0.95
N ALA A 55 -11.54 -18.22 -1.80
CA ALA A 55 -12.85 -18.63 -2.30
C ALA A 55 -13.64 -19.47 -1.28
N HIS A 56 -13.79 -18.98 -0.01
CA HIS A 56 -14.38 -19.73 1.10
C HIS A 56 -15.84 -20.15 0.85
N ALA A 57 -16.67 -19.27 0.30
CA ALA A 57 -18.11 -19.53 0.09
C ALA A 57 -18.38 -20.84 -0.67
N TRP A 58 -17.49 -21.25 -1.56
CA TRP A 58 -17.58 -22.50 -2.36
C TRP A 58 -16.84 -23.67 -1.72
N TRP A 59 -15.84 -23.40 -0.86
CA TRP A 59 -14.88 -24.42 -0.41
C TRP A 59 -14.66 -24.37 1.10
N LYS A 60 -15.76 -24.39 1.86
CA LYS A 60 -15.74 -24.40 3.33
C LYS A 60 -14.93 -25.56 3.88
N GLY A 61 -14.29 -25.34 5.02
CA GLY A 61 -13.40 -26.34 5.65
C GLY A 61 -11.94 -26.29 5.16
N ASN A 62 -11.61 -25.43 4.19
CA ASN A 62 -10.24 -25.23 3.71
C ASN A 62 -9.59 -23.95 4.25
N GLU A 63 -10.29 -23.16 5.05
CA GLU A 63 -9.85 -21.82 5.49
C GLU A 63 -8.54 -21.89 6.28
N GLU A 64 -8.38 -22.84 7.20
CA GLU A 64 -7.14 -22.98 7.96
C GLU A 64 -5.95 -23.27 7.07
N THR A 65 -6.11 -24.22 6.14
CA THR A 65 -5.05 -24.62 5.20
C THR A 65 -4.69 -23.49 4.25
N ALA A 66 -5.70 -22.81 3.68
CA ALA A 66 -5.54 -21.74 2.72
C ALA A 66 -4.91 -20.50 3.35
N ILE A 67 -5.44 -20.03 4.50
CA ILE A 67 -4.96 -18.82 5.17
C ILE A 67 -3.49 -18.98 5.60
N LYS A 68 -3.11 -20.14 6.15
CA LYS A 68 -1.70 -20.45 6.46
C LYS A 68 -0.81 -20.45 5.21
N ALA A 69 -1.32 -20.97 4.11
CA ALA A 69 -0.57 -21.03 2.85
C ALA A 69 -0.41 -19.63 2.22
N ILE A 70 -1.47 -18.83 2.23
CA ILE A 70 -1.46 -17.44 1.78
C ILE A 70 -0.44 -16.61 2.60
N ALA A 71 -0.45 -16.75 3.93
CA ALA A 71 0.51 -16.05 4.80
C ALA A 71 1.98 -16.38 4.45
N ARG A 72 2.28 -17.65 4.11
CA ARG A 72 3.64 -18.07 3.72
C ARG A 72 4.13 -17.42 2.42
N THR A 73 3.24 -16.87 1.59
CA THR A 73 3.66 -16.08 0.41
C THR A 73 4.28 -14.73 0.79
N GLY A 74 4.04 -14.27 2.03
CA GLY A 74 4.38 -12.93 2.50
C GLY A 74 3.24 -11.93 2.32
N ALA A 75 2.04 -12.35 1.89
CA ALA A 75 0.86 -11.48 1.83
C ALA A 75 0.58 -10.85 3.21
N ASN A 76 0.06 -9.63 3.20
CA ASN A 76 -0.36 -8.92 4.42
C ASN A 76 -1.88 -8.86 4.59
N THR A 77 -2.63 -9.29 3.58
CA THR A 77 -4.09 -9.23 3.52
C THR A 77 -4.64 -10.51 2.88
N VAL A 78 -5.77 -10.99 3.39
CA VAL A 78 -6.59 -11.98 2.72
C VAL A 78 -8.04 -11.48 2.64
N ARG A 79 -8.63 -11.50 1.45
CA ARG A 79 -10.05 -11.22 1.25
C ARG A 79 -10.80 -12.54 1.20
N VAL A 80 -11.79 -12.70 2.06
CA VAL A 80 -12.51 -13.97 2.25
C VAL A 80 -13.95 -13.81 1.79
N ALA A 81 -14.31 -14.58 0.78
CA ALA A 81 -15.67 -14.66 0.26
C ALA A 81 -16.56 -15.45 1.24
N LEU A 82 -17.49 -14.78 1.91
CA LEU A 82 -18.46 -15.36 2.82
C LEU A 82 -19.83 -15.50 2.14
N GLY A 83 -20.64 -16.42 2.65
CA GLY A 83 -22.05 -16.57 2.27
C GLY A 83 -23.00 -16.11 3.37
N ASN A 84 -24.05 -15.36 2.99
CA ASN A 84 -25.13 -14.97 3.91
C ASN A 84 -26.40 -15.83 3.78
N GLY A 85 -26.34 -16.87 2.96
CA GLY A 85 -27.45 -17.79 2.74
C GLY A 85 -28.40 -17.42 1.60
N ASP A 86 -28.18 -16.31 0.92
CA ASP A 86 -29.03 -15.88 -0.20
C ASP A 86 -28.73 -16.65 -1.50
N ARG A 87 -27.46 -16.99 -1.71
CA ARG A 87 -26.99 -17.70 -2.91
C ARG A 87 -26.00 -18.83 -2.52
N TRP A 88 -25.14 -18.56 -1.56
CA TRP A 88 -24.15 -19.51 -1.04
C TRP A 88 -24.53 -19.94 0.38
N GLY A 89 -23.95 -21.04 0.86
CA GLY A 89 -24.22 -21.51 2.23
C GLY A 89 -23.92 -20.42 3.29
N TYR A 90 -24.75 -20.32 4.32
CA TYR A 90 -24.61 -19.36 5.41
C TYR A 90 -23.34 -19.61 6.25
N ASP A 91 -22.54 -18.58 6.48
CA ASP A 91 -21.41 -18.60 7.41
C ASP A 91 -21.87 -18.00 8.75
N ASP A 92 -21.87 -18.82 9.77
CA ASP A 92 -22.29 -18.41 11.10
C ASP A 92 -21.21 -17.60 11.85
N ILE A 93 -21.57 -17.07 13.01
CA ILE A 93 -20.67 -16.23 13.81
C ILE A 93 -19.41 -16.99 14.26
N ASN A 94 -19.48 -18.31 14.43
CA ASN A 94 -18.32 -19.11 14.83
C ASN A 94 -17.36 -19.29 13.66
N THR A 95 -17.88 -19.46 12.46
CA THR A 95 -17.09 -19.46 11.22
C THR A 95 -16.35 -18.13 11.05
N VAL A 96 -17.05 -17.00 11.23
CA VAL A 96 -16.44 -15.66 11.13
C VAL A 96 -15.35 -15.47 12.20
N ARG A 97 -15.62 -15.84 13.46
CA ARG A 97 -14.60 -15.78 14.53
C ARG A 97 -13.38 -16.64 14.24
N ASN A 98 -13.58 -17.85 13.71
CA ASN A 98 -12.49 -18.73 13.31
C ASN A 98 -11.62 -18.12 12.22
N ILE A 99 -12.23 -17.58 11.15
CA ILE A 99 -11.51 -16.94 10.06
C ILE A 99 -10.69 -15.73 10.57
N ILE A 100 -11.29 -14.86 11.38
CA ILE A 100 -10.58 -13.72 11.98
C ILE A 100 -9.40 -14.21 12.82
N SER A 101 -9.61 -15.21 13.68
CA SER A 101 -8.54 -15.79 14.51
C SER A 101 -7.41 -16.39 13.69
N LEU A 102 -7.72 -17.11 12.60
CA LEU A 102 -6.71 -17.65 11.68
C LEU A 102 -5.91 -16.53 11.01
N CYS A 103 -6.57 -15.45 10.58
CA CYS A 103 -5.89 -14.30 10.01
C CYS A 103 -4.96 -13.63 11.04
N GLU A 104 -5.43 -13.38 12.26
CA GLU A 104 -4.65 -12.81 13.36
C GLU A 104 -3.40 -13.66 13.67
N GLN A 105 -3.56 -14.97 13.82
CA GLN A 105 -2.46 -15.90 14.09
C GLN A 105 -1.39 -15.90 12.99
N ASN A 106 -1.79 -15.60 11.75
CA ASN A 106 -0.93 -15.58 10.59
C ASN A 106 -0.54 -14.15 10.15
N LYS A 107 -0.81 -13.13 10.97
CA LYS A 107 -0.48 -11.70 10.74
C LYS A 107 -1.05 -11.15 9.43
N LEU A 108 -2.25 -11.58 9.07
CA LEU A 108 -3.01 -11.11 7.91
C LEU A 108 -4.13 -10.18 8.36
N ILE A 109 -4.35 -9.11 7.64
CA ILE A 109 -5.57 -8.31 7.74
C ILE A 109 -6.68 -9.05 6.98
N ALA A 110 -7.82 -9.27 7.65
CA ALA A 110 -8.97 -9.91 7.05
C ALA A 110 -9.86 -8.86 6.37
N VAL A 111 -10.08 -9.00 5.07
CA VAL A 111 -11.15 -8.31 4.34
C VAL A 111 -12.29 -9.31 4.19
N LEU A 112 -13.37 -9.11 4.93
CA LEU A 112 -14.53 -9.99 4.92
C LEU A 112 -15.59 -9.43 3.97
N GLU A 113 -16.07 -10.23 3.02
CA GLU A 113 -17.06 -9.79 2.05
C GLU A 113 -18.21 -10.78 1.90
N ILE A 114 -19.41 -10.30 1.53
CA ILE A 114 -20.58 -11.12 1.20
C ILE A 114 -20.67 -11.31 -0.30
N HIS A 115 -20.45 -12.55 -0.74
CA HIS A 115 -20.41 -12.89 -2.18
C HIS A 115 -21.78 -13.10 -2.81
N ASP A 116 -22.81 -13.23 -2.00
CA ASP A 116 -24.19 -13.52 -2.46
C ASP A 116 -24.82 -12.40 -3.29
N ALA A 117 -24.30 -11.19 -3.18
CA ALA A 117 -24.84 -10.01 -3.86
C ALA A 117 -24.30 -9.81 -5.29
N THR A 118 -23.32 -10.62 -5.70
CA THR A 118 -22.59 -10.49 -6.97
C THR A 118 -23.51 -10.30 -8.17
N GLY A 119 -23.33 -9.17 -8.88
CA GLY A 119 -24.03 -8.83 -10.12
C GLY A 119 -25.51 -8.48 -9.98
N SER A 120 -26.03 -8.35 -8.76
CA SER A 120 -27.43 -8.02 -8.52
C SER A 120 -27.68 -6.52 -8.47
N ASP A 121 -28.75 -6.05 -9.10
CA ASP A 121 -29.25 -4.67 -8.97
C ASP A 121 -30.30 -4.55 -7.85
N ASP A 122 -30.74 -5.67 -7.29
CA ASP A 122 -31.73 -5.66 -6.22
C ASP A 122 -31.14 -5.17 -4.91
N TYR A 123 -31.67 -4.03 -4.41
CA TYR A 123 -31.29 -3.48 -3.11
C TYR A 123 -31.50 -4.47 -1.96
N LYS A 124 -32.41 -5.43 -2.10
CA LYS A 124 -32.64 -6.47 -1.08
C LYS A 124 -31.36 -7.29 -0.84
N ARG A 125 -30.58 -7.61 -1.89
CA ARG A 125 -29.31 -8.34 -1.75
C ARG A 125 -28.27 -7.53 -0.96
N LEU A 126 -28.11 -6.24 -1.28
CA LEU A 126 -27.25 -5.36 -0.49
C LEU A 126 -27.74 -5.22 0.95
N SER A 127 -29.06 -5.07 1.15
CA SER A 127 -29.67 -4.99 2.46
C SER A 127 -29.40 -6.26 3.29
N ASN A 128 -29.52 -7.44 2.69
CA ASN A 128 -29.25 -8.71 3.35
C ASN A 128 -27.77 -8.82 3.77
N ALA A 129 -26.84 -8.36 2.92
CA ALA A 129 -25.41 -8.30 3.27
C ALA A 129 -25.16 -7.37 4.48
N VAL A 130 -25.81 -6.21 4.51
CA VAL A 130 -25.78 -5.29 5.66
C VAL A 130 -26.32 -5.97 6.93
N ASP A 131 -27.49 -6.63 6.84
CA ASP A 131 -28.10 -7.34 7.96
C ASP A 131 -27.21 -8.48 8.46
N TYR A 132 -26.53 -9.18 7.56
CA TYR A 132 -25.56 -10.19 7.93
C TYR A 132 -24.43 -9.60 8.78
N PHE A 133 -23.74 -8.53 8.34
CA PHE A 133 -22.67 -7.92 9.13
C PHE A 133 -23.18 -7.36 10.47
N ILE A 134 -24.40 -6.83 10.52
CA ILE A 134 -25.01 -6.40 11.78
C ILE A 134 -25.22 -7.60 12.72
N SER A 135 -25.63 -8.75 12.22
CA SER A 135 -25.79 -9.96 13.03
C SER A 135 -24.45 -10.54 13.52
N MET A 136 -23.35 -10.26 12.81
CA MET A 136 -21.99 -10.68 13.16
C MET A 136 -21.25 -9.69 14.09
N LYS A 137 -21.90 -8.60 14.55
CA LYS A 137 -21.24 -7.54 15.30
C LYS A 137 -20.44 -8.02 16.51
N ASP A 138 -20.91 -9.08 17.21
CA ASP A 138 -20.23 -9.62 18.38
C ASP A 138 -18.93 -10.39 18.06
N ALA A 139 -18.68 -10.68 16.77
CA ALA A 139 -17.40 -11.18 16.28
C ALA A 139 -16.51 -10.06 15.73
N LEU A 140 -17.10 -8.92 15.37
CA LEU A 140 -16.45 -7.84 14.65
C LEU A 140 -16.04 -6.68 15.55
N VAL A 141 -16.91 -6.22 16.45
CA VAL A 141 -16.63 -5.06 17.33
C VAL A 141 -15.41 -5.34 18.20
N GLY A 142 -14.47 -4.40 18.20
CA GLY A 142 -13.16 -4.54 18.85
C GLY A 142 -12.09 -5.18 17.97
N LYS A 143 -12.41 -5.42 16.68
CA LYS A 143 -11.51 -5.95 15.65
C LYS A 143 -11.29 -4.94 14.50
N GLU A 144 -11.60 -3.68 14.72
CA GLU A 144 -11.47 -2.62 13.71
C GLU A 144 -10.02 -2.42 13.24
N ASP A 145 -9.04 -2.92 13.98
CA ASP A 145 -7.61 -2.90 13.65
C ASP A 145 -7.13 -4.18 12.91
N ARG A 146 -8.01 -5.16 12.71
CA ARG A 146 -7.72 -6.47 12.11
C ARG A 146 -8.62 -6.81 10.94
N VAL A 147 -9.79 -6.17 10.87
CA VAL A 147 -10.87 -6.49 9.93
C VAL A 147 -11.30 -5.25 9.16
N ILE A 148 -11.44 -5.41 7.86
CA ILE A 148 -12.07 -4.47 6.93
C ILE A 148 -13.33 -5.15 6.41
N ILE A 149 -14.45 -4.44 6.34
CA ILE A 149 -15.73 -4.96 5.85
C ILE A 149 -15.92 -4.52 4.41
N ASN A 150 -15.84 -5.46 3.48
CA ASN A 150 -16.30 -5.28 2.10
C ASN A 150 -17.78 -5.66 2.05
N ILE A 151 -18.66 -4.67 1.96
CA ILE A 151 -20.07 -4.84 2.30
C ILE A 151 -20.75 -5.92 1.45
N ALA A 152 -20.55 -5.88 0.13
CA ALA A 152 -21.19 -6.78 -0.80
C ALA A 152 -20.36 -6.86 -2.09
N ASN A 153 -19.89 -8.07 -2.42
CA ASN A 153 -19.15 -8.31 -3.63
C ASN A 153 -19.94 -7.88 -4.87
N GLU A 154 -19.32 -7.03 -5.70
CA GLU A 154 -19.81 -6.65 -7.03
C GLU A 154 -21.30 -6.28 -7.07
N TRP A 155 -21.82 -5.75 -5.96
CA TRP A 155 -23.17 -5.25 -5.97
C TRP A 155 -23.21 -3.96 -6.76
N TYR A 156 -24.02 -3.86 -7.56
CA TYR A 156 -24.77 -3.29 -8.66
C TYR A 156 -24.20 -3.74 -10.01
N GLY A 157 -24.88 -4.72 -10.64
CA GLY A 157 -24.43 -5.31 -11.90
C GLY A 157 -24.59 -4.37 -13.09
N THR A 158 -25.60 -3.47 -13.06
CA THR A 158 -25.81 -2.47 -14.11
C THR A 158 -24.72 -1.38 -14.08
N TRP A 159 -24.33 -0.91 -15.26
CA TRP A 159 -23.37 0.17 -15.47
C TRP A 159 -24.04 1.54 -15.28
N ASP A 160 -24.50 1.81 -14.05
CA ASP A 160 -25.19 3.03 -13.65
C ASP A 160 -24.66 3.55 -12.30
N SER A 161 -24.13 4.78 -12.32
CA SER A 161 -23.54 5.41 -11.14
C SER A 161 -24.61 5.77 -10.10
N ARG A 162 -25.82 6.14 -10.52
CA ARG A 162 -26.84 6.67 -9.60
C ARG A 162 -27.46 5.56 -8.76
N GLY A 163 -27.91 4.46 -9.38
CA GLY A 163 -28.46 3.32 -8.66
C GLY A 163 -27.50 2.74 -7.64
N TRP A 164 -26.23 2.62 -8.03
CA TRP A 164 -25.13 2.19 -7.16
C TRP A 164 -24.97 3.12 -5.94
N ALA A 165 -24.84 4.43 -6.18
CA ALA A 165 -24.62 5.39 -5.11
C ALA A 165 -25.82 5.46 -4.15
N ASP A 166 -27.05 5.46 -4.65
CA ASP A 166 -28.24 5.54 -3.81
C ASP A 166 -28.39 4.28 -2.93
N GLY A 167 -27.99 3.11 -3.42
CA GLY A 167 -27.95 1.91 -2.61
C GLY A 167 -26.96 2.02 -1.44
N TYR A 168 -25.71 2.37 -1.70
CA TYR A 168 -24.71 2.48 -0.62
C TYR A 168 -24.98 3.62 0.35
N LYS A 169 -25.53 4.74 -0.10
CA LYS A 169 -25.98 5.86 0.77
C LYS A 169 -27.09 5.42 1.74
N ARG A 170 -27.85 4.36 1.42
CA ARG A 170 -28.84 3.75 2.31
C ARG A 170 -28.21 2.67 3.19
N ALA A 171 -27.23 1.92 2.69
CA ALA A 171 -26.58 0.80 3.37
C ALA A 171 -25.62 1.23 4.49
N ILE A 172 -24.70 2.15 4.20
CA ILE A 172 -23.63 2.59 5.11
C ILE A 172 -24.18 3.09 6.45
N PRO A 173 -25.18 4.00 6.52
CA PRO A 173 -25.67 4.51 7.78
C PRO A 173 -26.26 3.42 8.69
N ARG A 174 -26.74 2.30 8.12
CA ARG A 174 -27.29 1.17 8.90
C ARG A 174 -26.17 0.45 9.67
N LEU A 175 -25.04 0.19 9.01
CA LEU A 175 -23.85 -0.40 9.65
C LEU A 175 -23.34 0.51 10.78
N ARG A 176 -23.25 1.82 10.51
CA ARG A 176 -22.79 2.81 11.49
C ARG A 176 -23.74 2.92 12.70
N LYS A 177 -25.06 2.93 12.46
CA LYS A 177 -26.06 2.91 13.53
C LYS A 177 -25.99 1.64 14.38
N ALA A 178 -25.60 0.51 13.81
CA ALA A 178 -25.38 -0.73 14.54
C ALA A 178 -24.08 -0.75 15.38
N GLY A 179 -23.21 0.27 15.24
CA GLY A 179 -21.97 0.41 16.00
C GLY A 179 -20.72 -0.15 15.30
N LEU A 180 -20.83 -0.57 14.04
CA LEU A 180 -19.68 -1.04 13.26
C LEU A 180 -18.86 0.16 12.76
N LYS A 181 -17.64 0.34 13.30
CA LYS A 181 -16.73 1.44 12.98
C LYS A 181 -15.60 1.04 12.03
N HIS A 182 -15.58 -0.20 11.58
CA HIS A 182 -14.60 -0.73 10.64
C HIS A 182 -14.46 0.15 9.40
N THR A 183 -13.29 0.15 8.77
CA THR A 183 -13.18 0.63 7.39
C THR A 183 -14.12 -0.19 6.51
N LEU A 184 -14.96 0.50 5.75
CA LEU A 184 -15.84 -0.12 4.77
C LEU A 184 -15.17 -0.08 3.41
N LEU A 185 -15.17 -1.21 2.71
CA LEU A 185 -14.73 -1.33 1.33
C LEU A 185 -15.97 -1.51 0.44
N ILE A 186 -16.07 -0.74 -0.64
CA ILE A 186 -17.22 -0.73 -1.54
C ILE A 186 -16.75 -0.94 -2.96
N ASP A 187 -17.23 -2.01 -3.59
CA ASP A 187 -16.94 -2.30 -4.98
C ASP A 187 -17.70 -1.31 -5.88
N CYS A 188 -17.09 -0.85 -6.97
CA CYS A 188 -17.77 0.00 -7.93
C CYS A 188 -18.87 -0.78 -8.69
N ALA A 189 -19.76 -0.08 -9.38
CA ALA A 189 -20.86 -0.68 -10.16
C ALA A 189 -20.33 -1.54 -11.32
N GLY A 190 -21.24 -2.16 -12.08
CA GLY A 190 -20.92 -2.92 -13.27
C GLY A 190 -20.06 -4.15 -12.98
N TRP A 191 -20.47 -4.98 -11.99
CA TRP A 191 -19.66 -6.12 -11.53
C TRP A 191 -18.26 -5.72 -11.06
N GLY A 192 -18.15 -4.62 -10.32
CA GLY A 192 -16.87 -4.09 -9.87
C GLY A 192 -15.99 -3.50 -10.99
N GLN A 193 -16.45 -3.48 -12.24
CA GLN A 193 -15.68 -3.07 -13.41
C GLN A 193 -16.12 -1.73 -14.04
N PHE A 194 -16.99 -0.97 -13.36
CA PHE A 194 -17.42 0.37 -13.79
C PHE A 194 -16.91 1.47 -12.85
N PRO A 195 -15.60 1.79 -12.88
CA PRO A 195 -14.98 2.81 -12.00
C PRO A 195 -15.62 4.18 -12.11
N LYS A 196 -16.27 4.47 -13.25
CA LYS A 196 -17.00 5.71 -13.46
C LYS A 196 -18.05 5.99 -12.38
N SER A 197 -18.64 4.95 -11.77
CA SER A 197 -19.55 5.13 -10.64
C SER A 197 -18.90 5.80 -9.46
N VAL A 198 -17.64 5.45 -9.16
CA VAL A 198 -16.83 6.09 -8.10
C VAL A 198 -16.32 7.46 -8.55
N HIS A 199 -15.90 7.59 -9.82
CA HIS A 199 -15.48 8.90 -10.35
C HIS A 199 -16.58 9.95 -10.25
N ASP A 200 -17.82 9.57 -10.60
CA ASP A 200 -18.96 10.48 -10.61
C ASP A 200 -19.53 10.75 -9.21
N LEU A 201 -19.71 9.70 -8.41
CA LEU A 201 -20.53 9.76 -7.20
C LEU A 201 -19.85 9.19 -5.93
N GLY A 202 -18.60 8.75 -6.02
CA GLY A 202 -17.86 8.22 -4.87
C GLY A 202 -17.77 9.21 -3.70
N ARG A 203 -17.64 10.50 -3.99
CA ARG A 203 -17.65 11.55 -2.95
C ARG A 203 -19.00 11.67 -2.23
N GLU A 204 -20.13 11.49 -2.94
CA GLU A 204 -21.46 11.47 -2.30
C GLU A 204 -21.60 10.26 -1.38
N VAL A 205 -21.13 9.08 -1.83
CA VAL A 205 -21.14 7.84 -1.03
C VAL A 205 -20.25 7.98 0.19
N PHE A 206 -19.01 8.45 0.03
CA PHE A 206 -18.09 8.71 1.15
C PHE A 206 -18.70 9.68 2.16
N ASN A 207 -19.38 10.72 1.70
CA ASN A 207 -20.02 11.72 2.56
C ASN A 207 -21.23 11.18 3.33
N SER A 208 -21.82 10.07 2.95
CA SER A 208 -22.92 9.43 3.69
C SER A 208 -22.42 8.62 4.90
N ASP A 209 -21.10 8.38 5.00
CA ASP A 209 -20.48 7.70 6.12
C ASP A 209 -20.19 8.70 7.26
N SER A 210 -20.87 8.53 8.40
CA SER A 210 -20.65 9.37 9.59
C SER A 210 -19.24 9.24 10.19
N GLU A 211 -18.59 8.08 10.01
CA GLU A 211 -17.22 7.85 10.46
C GLU A 211 -16.17 8.32 9.45
N ARG A 212 -16.58 8.69 8.22
CA ARG A 212 -15.65 9.05 7.12
C ARG A 212 -14.59 8.00 6.88
N ASN A 213 -14.93 6.74 7.07
CA ASN A 213 -14.03 5.60 7.03
C ASN A 213 -14.47 4.58 5.95
N THR A 214 -14.75 5.09 4.76
CA THR A 214 -15.12 4.31 3.57
C THR A 214 -14.05 4.45 2.50
N MET A 215 -13.62 3.32 1.92
CA MET A 215 -12.76 3.23 0.75
C MET A 215 -13.47 2.47 -0.37
N PHE A 216 -12.94 2.55 -1.58
CA PHE A 216 -13.56 1.96 -2.77
C PHE A 216 -12.71 0.85 -3.33
N ALA A 217 -13.35 -0.11 -4.04
CA ALA A 217 -12.67 -1.14 -4.79
C ALA A 217 -13.05 -1.09 -6.27
N ILE A 218 -12.10 -1.42 -7.12
CA ILE A 218 -12.29 -1.73 -8.52
C ILE A 218 -11.84 -3.17 -8.72
N HIS A 219 -12.66 -3.98 -9.43
CA HIS A 219 -12.26 -5.29 -9.90
C HIS A 219 -11.70 -5.11 -11.32
N MET A 220 -10.38 -5.18 -11.45
CA MET A 220 -9.69 -4.88 -12.71
C MET A 220 -9.54 -6.15 -13.55
N TYR A 221 -10.65 -6.62 -14.10
CA TYR A 221 -10.64 -7.57 -15.19
C TYR A 221 -10.64 -6.85 -16.55
N GLU A 222 -11.04 -7.52 -17.64
CA GLU A 222 -10.88 -7.03 -19.02
C GLU A 222 -11.52 -5.64 -19.29
N TYR A 223 -12.61 -5.30 -18.59
CA TYR A 223 -13.31 -4.01 -18.82
C TYR A 223 -12.72 -2.85 -18.03
N ALA A 224 -12.08 -3.10 -16.90
CA ALA A 224 -11.45 -2.06 -16.08
C ALA A 224 -9.93 -2.12 -16.10
N GLY A 225 -9.34 -3.26 -16.45
CA GLY A 225 -7.91 -3.53 -16.40
C GLY A 225 -7.27 -4.00 -17.71
N GLY A 226 -7.95 -3.91 -18.86
CA GLY A 226 -7.50 -4.51 -20.12
C GLY A 226 -6.31 -3.82 -20.80
N ASN A 227 -5.87 -2.64 -20.34
CA ASN A 227 -4.68 -1.97 -20.86
C ASN A 227 -4.15 -0.90 -19.92
N ALA A 228 -2.89 -0.51 -20.10
CA ALA A 228 -2.16 0.43 -19.23
C ALA A 228 -2.83 1.81 -19.08
N SER A 229 -3.39 2.36 -20.16
CA SER A 229 -4.06 3.67 -20.09
C SER A 229 -5.32 3.59 -19.24
N GLN A 230 -6.10 2.54 -19.42
CA GLN A 230 -7.34 2.29 -18.69
C GLN A 230 -7.07 2.07 -17.19
N VAL A 231 -6.10 1.23 -16.85
CA VAL A 231 -5.67 1.00 -15.47
C VAL A 231 -5.30 2.32 -14.78
N LYS A 232 -4.43 3.13 -15.42
CA LYS A 232 -3.97 4.40 -14.86
C LYS A 232 -5.12 5.40 -14.67
N ASN A 233 -5.95 5.56 -15.69
CA ASN A 233 -7.09 6.49 -15.64
C ASN A 233 -8.09 6.08 -14.55
N ASN A 234 -8.35 4.79 -14.39
CA ASN A 234 -9.26 4.27 -13.39
C ASN A 234 -8.74 4.50 -11.97
N ILE A 235 -7.46 4.29 -11.72
CA ILE A 235 -6.82 4.57 -10.44
C ILE A 235 -6.81 6.07 -10.16
N ASP A 236 -6.29 6.88 -11.09
CA ASP A 236 -6.16 8.32 -10.92
C ASP A 236 -7.51 9.01 -10.72
N GLY A 237 -8.56 8.56 -11.43
CA GLY A 237 -9.91 9.11 -11.30
C GLY A 237 -10.52 8.96 -9.89
N VAL A 238 -10.06 8.00 -9.09
CA VAL A 238 -10.48 7.84 -7.70
C VAL A 238 -9.56 8.62 -6.76
N ILE A 239 -8.23 8.36 -6.82
CA ILE A 239 -7.29 8.90 -5.84
C ILE A 239 -7.12 10.42 -5.94
N ASN A 240 -7.24 11.00 -7.15
CA ASN A 240 -7.18 12.46 -7.34
C ASN A 240 -8.37 13.21 -6.70
N GLN A 241 -9.44 12.52 -6.37
CA GLN A 241 -10.53 13.06 -5.57
C GLN A 241 -10.21 13.02 -4.06
N GLY A 242 -9.06 12.48 -3.65
CA GLY A 242 -8.75 12.21 -2.25
C GLY A 242 -9.63 11.10 -1.66
N LEU A 243 -10.00 10.08 -2.46
CA LEU A 243 -10.70 8.89 -2.05
C LEU A 243 -9.73 7.70 -2.01
N ALA A 244 -9.78 6.90 -0.96
CA ALA A 244 -8.94 5.71 -0.83
C ALA A 244 -9.46 4.59 -1.75
N LEU A 245 -8.52 3.89 -2.41
CA LEU A 245 -8.77 2.85 -3.39
C LEU A 245 -8.02 1.56 -3.05
N CYS A 246 -8.65 0.43 -3.33
CA CYS A 246 -8.02 -0.88 -3.46
C CYS A 246 -8.45 -1.52 -4.78
N ILE A 247 -7.55 -2.24 -5.45
CA ILE A 247 -7.95 -3.18 -6.49
C ILE A 247 -8.39 -4.46 -5.80
N GLY A 248 -9.72 -4.65 -5.67
CA GLY A 248 -10.30 -5.74 -4.86
C GLY A 248 -10.13 -7.11 -5.49
N GLU A 249 -10.12 -7.15 -6.83
CA GLU A 249 -9.86 -8.34 -7.63
C GLU A 249 -9.14 -7.99 -8.93
N PHE A 250 -8.28 -8.87 -9.39
CA PHE A 250 -7.70 -8.91 -10.74
C PHE A 250 -7.08 -10.28 -11.00
N GLY A 251 -6.88 -10.61 -12.27
CA GLY A 251 -6.30 -11.88 -12.70
C GLY A 251 -5.50 -11.71 -13.98
N LEU A 252 -4.99 -12.81 -14.57
CA LEU A 252 -4.27 -12.80 -15.85
C LEU A 252 -5.16 -12.39 -17.02
N ARG A 253 -6.39 -12.87 -17.00
CA ARG A 253 -7.42 -12.66 -18.02
C ARG A 253 -8.77 -12.96 -17.40
N HIS A 254 -9.82 -12.60 -18.09
CA HIS A 254 -11.17 -13.01 -17.73
C HIS A 254 -11.96 -13.36 -19.00
N THR A 255 -13.25 -13.65 -18.89
CA THR A 255 -14.10 -14.25 -19.91
C THR A 255 -13.94 -13.63 -21.31
N ASN A 256 -13.84 -12.32 -21.43
CA ASN A 256 -13.90 -11.59 -22.70
C ASN A 256 -12.58 -10.90 -23.09
N GLY A 257 -11.53 -11.08 -22.32
CA GLY A 257 -10.26 -10.42 -22.65
C GLY A 257 -9.12 -10.65 -21.69
N ASP A 258 -8.00 -10.06 -22.07
CA ASP A 258 -6.77 -10.04 -21.31
C ASP A 258 -6.81 -8.95 -20.23
N VAL A 259 -5.96 -9.06 -19.25
CA VAL A 259 -5.79 -8.09 -18.16
C VAL A 259 -4.33 -7.64 -18.14
N ASP A 260 -4.08 -6.34 -18.00
CA ASP A 260 -2.74 -5.78 -17.86
C ASP A 260 -2.31 -5.80 -16.38
N GLU A 261 -2.12 -7.01 -15.85
CA GLU A 261 -1.76 -7.23 -14.44
C GLU A 261 -0.42 -6.58 -14.09
N ALA A 262 0.49 -6.51 -15.05
CA ALA A 262 1.79 -5.87 -14.86
C ALA A 262 1.63 -4.37 -14.59
N THR A 263 0.78 -3.67 -15.34
CA THR A 263 0.47 -2.25 -15.07
C THR A 263 -0.33 -2.10 -13.79
N ILE A 264 -1.28 -2.99 -13.49
CA ILE A 264 -2.05 -2.95 -12.23
C ILE A 264 -1.08 -2.99 -11.04
N MET A 265 -0.18 -3.97 -10.98
CA MET A 265 0.76 -4.12 -9.86
C MET A 265 1.76 -2.96 -9.78
N ASN A 266 2.35 -2.57 -10.91
CA ASN A 266 3.35 -1.51 -10.98
C ASN A 266 2.74 -0.13 -10.63
N TYR A 267 1.62 0.23 -11.25
CA TYR A 267 1.03 1.56 -11.04
C TYR A 267 0.40 1.70 -9.65
N SER A 268 -0.21 0.63 -9.15
CA SER A 268 -0.68 0.58 -7.75
C SER A 268 0.47 0.79 -6.76
N GLN A 269 1.64 0.17 -7.00
CA GLN A 269 2.83 0.39 -6.17
C GLN A 269 3.30 1.85 -6.22
N GLN A 270 3.34 2.46 -7.41
CA GLN A 270 3.73 3.87 -7.58
C GLN A 270 2.79 4.83 -6.85
N LYS A 271 1.51 4.49 -6.75
CA LYS A 271 0.46 5.35 -6.19
C LYS A 271 0.12 5.04 -4.72
N GLY A 272 0.71 4.01 -4.13
CA GLY A 272 0.36 3.54 -2.78
C GLY A 272 -1.04 2.94 -2.71
N VAL A 273 -1.55 2.37 -3.80
CA VAL A 273 -2.85 1.73 -3.88
C VAL A 273 -2.73 0.25 -3.52
N GLY A 274 -3.63 -0.25 -2.68
CA GLY A 274 -3.71 -1.66 -2.33
C GLY A 274 -4.22 -2.51 -3.48
N TRP A 275 -3.84 -3.81 -3.51
CA TRP A 275 -4.42 -4.78 -4.42
C TRP A 275 -4.54 -6.16 -3.79
N ILE A 276 -5.53 -6.96 -4.25
CA ILE A 276 -5.85 -8.29 -3.79
C ILE A 276 -6.13 -9.17 -5.03
N ALA A 277 -5.22 -10.08 -5.35
CA ALA A 277 -5.33 -10.90 -6.56
C ALA A 277 -6.39 -12.01 -6.42
N TRP A 278 -7.12 -12.30 -7.47
CA TRP A 278 -8.06 -13.43 -7.54
C TRP A 278 -7.39 -14.65 -8.17
N SER A 279 -7.35 -15.85 -7.58
CA SER A 279 -7.60 -16.20 -6.19
C SER A 279 -6.67 -17.35 -5.80
N TRP A 280 -6.62 -17.74 -4.52
CA TRP A 280 -5.64 -18.75 -4.06
C TRP A 280 -5.78 -20.09 -4.79
N TYR A 281 -6.96 -20.70 -4.73
CA TYR A 281 -7.25 -21.99 -5.36
C TYR A 281 -8.76 -22.24 -5.39
N GLY A 282 -9.21 -23.14 -6.30
CA GLY A 282 -10.58 -23.66 -6.34
C GLY A 282 -11.47 -23.01 -7.40
N ASN A 283 -10.90 -22.28 -8.35
CA ASN A 283 -11.65 -21.86 -9.54
C ASN A 283 -12.06 -23.08 -10.36
N GLY A 284 -13.31 -23.12 -10.82
CA GLY A 284 -13.80 -24.18 -11.67
C GLY A 284 -13.00 -24.30 -12.98
N ASP A 285 -13.19 -25.39 -13.71
CA ASP A 285 -12.38 -25.72 -14.90
C ASP A 285 -12.29 -24.59 -15.92
N THR A 286 -13.38 -23.83 -16.11
CA THR A 286 -13.43 -22.68 -17.03
C THR A 286 -12.48 -21.55 -16.62
N TRP A 287 -12.24 -21.36 -15.31
CA TRP A 287 -11.42 -20.27 -14.74
C TRP A 287 -10.21 -20.77 -13.98
N LYS A 288 -9.82 -22.02 -14.17
CA LYS A 288 -8.66 -22.62 -13.48
C LYS A 288 -7.34 -21.86 -13.68
N TYR A 289 -7.23 -21.10 -14.74
CA TYR A 289 -6.09 -20.22 -15.00
C TYR A 289 -5.95 -19.09 -13.97
N LEU A 290 -7.00 -18.82 -13.16
CA LEU A 290 -6.97 -17.88 -12.05
C LEU A 290 -6.49 -18.50 -10.73
N ASP A 291 -6.33 -19.83 -10.66
CA ASP A 291 -5.72 -20.48 -9.51
C ASP A 291 -4.26 -20.04 -9.36
N MET A 292 -3.90 -19.49 -8.21
CA MET A 292 -2.52 -19.09 -7.89
C MET A 292 -1.68 -20.25 -7.38
N SER A 293 -2.33 -21.28 -6.86
CA SER A 293 -1.69 -22.49 -6.36
C SER A 293 -2.28 -23.73 -7.04
N THR A 294 -1.55 -24.85 -6.95
CA THR A 294 -2.01 -26.16 -7.46
C THR A 294 -2.88 -26.91 -6.46
N ASP A 295 -2.96 -26.43 -5.23
CA ASP A 295 -3.79 -26.97 -4.15
C ASP A 295 -3.97 -25.96 -3.01
N TRP A 296 -4.82 -26.28 -2.03
CA TRP A 296 -5.06 -25.42 -0.84
C TRP A 296 -3.81 -25.19 0.02
N ARG A 297 -2.85 -26.12 0.01
CA ARG A 297 -1.63 -26.07 0.82
C ARG A 297 -0.56 -25.16 0.25
N GLY A 298 -0.69 -24.78 -1.03
CA GLY A 298 0.34 -24.01 -1.72
C GLY A 298 1.58 -24.84 -2.06
N SER A 299 1.39 -26.13 -2.39
CA SER A 299 2.48 -27.05 -2.69
C SER A 299 3.33 -26.57 -3.86
N ARG A 300 2.71 -25.90 -4.84
CA ARG A 300 3.39 -25.25 -5.95
C ARG A 300 2.54 -24.06 -6.44
N LEU A 301 3.20 -22.94 -6.72
CA LEU A 301 2.57 -21.81 -7.40
C LEU A 301 2.36 -22.14 -8.88
N THR A 302 1.23 -21.72 -9.44
CA THR A 302 0.98 -21.72 -10.88
C THR A 302 1.76 -20.60 -11.57
N HIS A 303 1.59 -20.42 -12.87
CA HIS A 303 2.14 -19.27 -13.58
C HIS A 303 1.59 -17.96 -12.99
N TRP A 304 0.27 -17.87 -12.78
CA TRP A 304 -0.38 -16.73 -12.15
C TRP A 304 0.13 -16.46 -10.73
N GLY A 305 0.18 -17.50 -9.91
CA GLY A 305 0.73 -17.39 -8.56
C GLY A 305 2.17 -16.91 -8.52
N ASN A 306 3.01 -17.31 -9.48
CA ASN A 306 4.38 -16.82 -9.57
C ASN A 306 4.46 -15.33 -9.95
N ILE A 307 3.61 -14.84 -10.84
CA ILE A 307 3.51 -13.41 -11.16
C ILE A 307 3.17 -12.62 -9.89
N VAL A 308 2.10 -13.00 -9.19
CA VAL A 308 1.62 -12.26 -8.01
C VAL A 308 2.59 -12.32 -6.83
N VAL A 309 3.20 -13.49 -6.58
CA VAL A 309 4.05 -13.69 -5.39
C VAL A 309 5.48 -13.28 -5.64
N ASN A 310 6.08 -13.71 -6.77
CA ASN A 310 7.51 -13.59 -7.04
C ASN A 310 7.83 -12.57 -8.16
N GLY A 311 6.84 -12.07 -8.89
CA GLY A 311 7.03 -11.14 -10.00
C GLY A 311 7.38 -9.73 -9.54
N ASN A 312 7.70 -8.86 -10.51
CA ASN A 312 7.97 -7.44 -10.26
C ASN A 312 6.77 -6.76 -9.58
N ASN A 313 7.02 -6.02 -8.52
CA ASN A 313 6.00 -5.41 -7.65
C ASN A 313 5.01 -6.44 -7.05
N GLY A 314 5.40 -7.71 -7.00
CA GLY A 314 4.65 -8.78 -6.37
C GLY A 314 4.69 -8.72 -4.83
N ILE A 315 4.04 -9.71 -4.21
CA ILE A 315 3.91 -9.78 -2.75
C ILE A 315 5.28 -9.75 -2.06
N LYS A 316 6.24 -10.59 -2.49
CA LYS A 316 7.55 -10.68 -1.83
C LYS A 316 8.36 -9.39 -1.91
N GLU A 317 8.14 -8.61 -2.95
CA GLU A 317 8.87 -7.36 -3.15
C GLU A 317 8.21 -6.18 -2.41
N THR A 318 6.88 -6.16 -2.28
CA THR A 318 6.15 -4.95 -1.90
C THR A 318 5.28 -5.06 -0.65
N SER A 319 5.07 -6.28 -0.13
CA SER A 319 4.23 -6.49 1.03
C SER A 319 4.96 -6.11 2.33
N VAL A 320 4.28 -5.36 3.18
CA VAL A 320 4.71 -5.02 4.54
C VAL A 320 3.64 -5.48 5.51
N ILE A 321 4.03 -6.27 6.50
CA ILE A 321 3.11 -6.74 7.55
C ILE A 321 2.56 -5.53 8.31
N CYS A 322 1.24 -5.52 8.55
CA CYS A 322 0.58 -4.43 9.27
C CYS A 322 1.17 -4.24 10.67
N SER A 323 1.46 -3.01 11.04
CA SER A 323 2.16 -2.68 12.29
C SER A 323 1.37 -3.07 13.55
N VAL A 324 0.07 -3.28 13.43
CA VAL A 324 -0.81 -3.75 14.52
C VAL A 324 -0.46 -5.16 15.04
N PHE A 325 0.31 -5.95 14.30
CA PHE A 325 0.78 -7.28 14.72
C PHE A 325 2.08 -7.24 15.54
N GLY A 326 2.46 -6.06 16.03
CA GLY A 326 3.62 -5.92 16.91
C GLY A 326 4.97 -5.97 16.18
N SER A 327 4.97 -5.94 14.87
CA SER A 327 6.11 -5.46 14.14
C SER A 327 6.04 -3.93 14.09
N SER A 328 6.50 -3.25 15.13
CA SER A 328 7.20 -1.98 14.84
C SER A 328 8.15 -2.35 13.70
N PRO A 329 8.25 -1.57 12.60
CA PRO A 329 9.38 -1.74 11.71
C PRO A 329 10.59 -1.86 12.64
N PRO A 330 11.45 -2.88 12.50
CA PRO A 330 12.64 -2.94 13.35
C PRO A 330 13.25 -1.54 13.29
N PRO A 331 13.65 -0.96 14.41
CA PRO A 331 14.38 0.30 14.37
C PRO A 331 15.45 0.11 13.30
N PRO A 332 15.69 1.10 12.43
CA PRO A 332 16.68 0.95 11.38
C PRO A 332 17.89 0.32 12.06
N PRO A 333 18.44 -0.77 11.50
CA PRO A 333 19.54 -1.46 12.16
C PRO A 333 20.54 -0.39 12.54
N ALA A 334 21.05 -0.45 13.78
CA ALA A 334 22.11 0.46 14.24
C ALA A 334 23.34 0.15 13.37
N GLY A 335 23.41 0.78 12.19
CA GLY A 335 24.37 0.52 11.14
C GLY A 335 23.91 1.13 9.82
N SER A 336 24.85 1.42 8.95
CA SER A 336 24.58 1.87 7.60
C SER A 336 24.28 0.67 6.69
N ILE A 337 23.38 0.86 5.74
CA ILE A 337 23.15 -0.07 4.61
C ILE A 337 24.08 0.38 3.49
N LYS A 338 25.06 -0.45 3.16
CA LYS A 338 25.98 -0.24 2.06
C LYS A 338 25.53 -1.07 0.84
N ILE A 339 25.48 -0.44 -0.32
CA ILE A 339 25.15 -1.07 -1.59
C ILE A 339 26.21 -0.67 -2.60
N GLU A 340 26.89 -1.67 -3.16
CA GLU A 340 27.90 -1.46 -4.17
C GLU A 340 27.28 -0.95 -5.47
N ALA A 341 27.93 -0.01 -6.14
CA ALA A 341 27.39 0.59 -7.35
C ALA A 341 27.36 -0.40 -8.53
N GLU A 342 28.33 -1.32 -8.59
CA GLU A 342 28.42 -2.35 -9.61
C GLU A 342 27.28 -3.38 -9.54
N ASP A 343 26.60 -3.51 -8.38
CA ASP A 343 25.41 -4.36 -8.21
C ASP A 343 24.13 -3.67 -8.71
N GLY A 344 24.25 -2.40 -9.16
CA GLY A 344 23.15 -1.58 -9.63
C GLY A 344 22.76 -1.81 -11.09
N ILE A 345 21.73 -1.07 -11.51
CA ILE A 345 21.31 -1.02 -12.92
C ILE A 345 22.15 0.05 -13.63
N LEU A 346 22.96 -0.37 -14.59
CA LEU A 346 23.84 0.49 -15.37
C LEU A 346 23.18 0.90 -16.67
N ASN A 347 23.27 2.18 -17.01
CA ASN A 347 22.84 2.71 -18.31
C ASN A 347 23.94 3.59 -18.89
N GLY A 348 24.57 3.16 -19.98
CA GLY A 348 25.70 3.84 -20.63
C GLY A 348 27.02 3.75 -19.83
N THR A 349 26.99 3.27 -18.61
CA THR A 349 28.15 3.12 -17.72
C THR A 349 28.67 1.68 -17.70
N ILE A 350 29.92 1.48 -17.23
CA ILE A 350 30.56 0.16 -17.15
C ILE A 350 31.20 -0.04 -15.77
N ILE A 351 31.49 -1.29 -15.43
CA ILE A 351 32.26 -1.65 -14.25
C ILE A 351 33.75 -1.63 -14.59
N SER A 352 34.57 -1.10 -13.67
CA SER A 352 36.03 -1.05 -13.78
C SER A 352 36.69 -1.44 -12.45
N THR A 353 37.93 -1.92 -12.55
CA THR A 353 38.82 -2.25 -11.40
C THR A 353 40.15 -1.53 -11.48
N HIS A 354 40.33 -0.62 -12.44
CA HIS A 354 41.64 0.02 -12.71
C HIS A 354 42.09 1.01 -11.63
N ARG A 355 41.15 1.70 -10.96
CA ARG A 355 41.48 2.63 -9.87
C ARG A 355 41.49 1.87 -8.53
N PRO A 356 42.59 1.89 -7.78
CA PRO A 356 42.66 1.23 -6.48
C PRO A 356 41.80 1.95 -5.42
N GLY A 357 41.38 1.22 -4.39
CA GLY A 357 40.68 1.77 -3.21
C GLY A 357 39.16 1.73 -3.31
N TYR A 358 38.60 1.05 -4.31
CA TYR A 358 37.18 0.68 -4.37
C TYR A 358 36.88 -0.45 -3.39
N SER A 359 35.59 -0.62 -3.09
CA SER A 359 35.06 -1.77 -2.35
C SER A 359 34.32 -2.72 -3.30
N GLY A 360 33.87 -3.87 -2.78
CA GLY A 360 33.14 -4.83 -3.59
C GLY A 360 34.01 -5.48 -4.69
N SER A 361 33.41 -5.68 -5.85
CA SER A 361 34.06 -6.32 -7.01
C SER A 361 34.59 -5.33 -8.07
N GLY A 362 34.29 -4.03 -7.90
CA GLY A 362 34.68 -2.97 -8.81
C GLY A 362 34.04 -1.63 -8.46
N TYR A 363 33.96 -0.74 -9.43
CA TYR A 363 33.28 0.53 -9.34
C TYR A 363 32.66 0.89 -10.69
N VAL A 364 31.65 1.74 -10.69
CA VAL A 364 30.97 2.19 -11.92
C VAL A 364 31.65 3.43 -12.47
N THR A 365 31.99 3.40 -13.75
CA THR A 365 32.69 4.47 -14.49
C THR A 365 32.05 4.68 -15.87
N ASN A 366 32.67 5.50 -16.71
CA ASN A 366 32.23 5.81 -18.07
C ASN A 366 30.95 6.65 -18.11
N PHE A 367 30.82 7.61 -17.20
CA PHE A 367 29.78 8.64 -17.28
C PHE A 367 30.16 9.69 -18.33
N ASP A 368 30.19 9.33 -19.62
CA ASP A 368 30.67 10.18 -20.70
C ASP A 368 29.56 10.73 -21.60
N ALA A 369 28.42 10.06 -21.73
CA ALA A 369 27.28 10.52 -22.49
C ALA A 369 26.13 11.07 -21.59
N ARG A 370 25.27 11.88 -22.22
CA ARG A 370 24.07 12.41 -21.52
C ARG A 370 23.15 11.25 -21.12
N ASN A 371 22.67 11.27 -19.89
CA ASN A 371 21.82 10.26 -19.26
C ASN A 371 22.53 8.98 -18.83
N ASP A 372 23.86 8.88 -18.95
CA ASP A 372 24.60 7.80 -18.30
C ASP A 372 24.29 7.81 -16.81
N SER A 373 24.05 6.63 -16.26
CA SER A 373 23.56 6.55 -14.90
C SER A 373 23.85 5.19 -14.25
N VAL A 374 23.88 5.21 -12.93
CA VAL A 374 23.79 4.02 -12.08
C VAL A 374 22.59 4.17 -11.15
N GLU A 375 21.76 3.15 -11.04
CA GLU A 375 20.62 3.09 -10.15
C GLU A 375 20.73 1.87 -9.23
N ILE A 376 20.71 2.12 -7.91
CA ILE A 376 20.68 1.05 -6.91
C ILE A 376 19.27 0.91 -6.32
N ARG A 377 18.97 -0.29 -5.85
CA ARG A 377 17.78 -0.57 -5.05
C ARG A 377 18.18 -0.75 -3.60
N VAL A 378 17.48 -0.09 -2.69
CA VAL A 378 17.67 -0.22 -1.25
C VAL A 378 16.36 -0.57 -0.57
N ASN A 379 16.40 -1.58 0.28
CA ASN A 379 15.28 -1.93 1.14
C ASN A 379 15.55 -1.35 2.53
N VAL A 380 14.62 -0.50 3.02
CA VAL A 380 14.69 0.05 4.36
C VAL A 380 13.51 -0.42 5.21
N PRO A 381 13.72 -0.68 6.50
CA PRO A 381 12.69 -1.28 7.36
C PRO A 381 11.53 -0.33 7.69
N SER A 382 11.72 0.97 7.59
CA SER A 382 10.70 1.96 7.96
C SER A 382 10.69 3.15 7.03
N THR A 383 9.51 3.74 6.82
CA THR A 383 9.40 5.06 6.19
C THR A 383 9.99 6.11 7.11
N GLY A 384 10.87 6.96 6.57
CA GLY A 384 11.50 7.99 7.39
C GLY A 384 12.57 8.76 6.66
N SER A 385 13.29 9.55 7.46
CA SER A 385 14.45 10.33 7.02
C SER A 385 15.71 9.53 7.21
N TYR A 386 16.53 9.44 6.17
CA TYR A 386 17.81 8.74 6.14
C TYR A 386 18.88 9.67 5.59
N ASN A 387 20.12 9.47 6.01
CA ASN A 387 21.27 10.16 5.43
C ASN A 387 21.78 9.33 4.25
N LEU A 388 21.96 9.96 3.10
CA LEU A 388 22.57 9.36 1.91
C LEU A 388 24.01 9.84 1.77
N LYS A 389 24.92 8.89 1.68
CA LYS A 389 26.32 9.11 1.33
C LYS A 389 26.64 8.35 0.03
N ILE A 390 27.44 8.94 -0.85
CA ILE A 390 27.93 8.31 -2.07
C ILE A 390 29.45 8.35 -2.04
N ARG A 391 30.09 7.18 -2.18
CA ARG A 391 31.53 7.08 -2.34
C ARG A 391 31.88 7.17 -3.82
N TYR A 392 32.77 8.09 -4.15
CA TYR A 392 33.08 8.43 -5.53
C TYR A 392 34.55 8.84 -5.69
N ALA A 393 35.02 8.92 -6.94
CA ALA A 393 36.26 9.59 -7.29
C ALA A 393 36.05 10.52 -8.51
N SER A 394 36.72 11.69 -8.51
CA SER A 394 36.66 12.69 -9.56
C SER A 394 38.04 13.29 -9.81
N GLN A 395 38.82 12.62 -10.63
CA GLN A 395 40.29 12.86 -10.73
C GLN A 395 40.68 14.25 -11.18
N TYR A 396 39.93 14.83 -12.12
CA TYR A 396 40.46 16.01 -12.86
C TYR A 396 39.91 17.35 -12.38
N GLU A 397 38.67 17.38 -11.87
CA GLU A 397 38.00 18.61 -11.43
C GLU A 397 36.70 18.32 -10.67
N ASN A 398 36.06 19.36 -10.18
CA ASN A 398 34.71 19.28 -9.61
C ASN A 398 33.71 18.84 -10.68
N LYS A 399 32.84 17.88 -10.34
CA LYS A 399 31.78 17.37 -11.22
C LYS A 399 30.41 17.66 -10.64
N TYR A 400 29.41 17.68 -11.52
CA TYR A 400 28.02 17.91 -11.13
C TYR A 400 27.16 16.80 -11.70
N ASN A 401 26.35 16.16 -10.85
CA ASN A 401 25.49 15.06 -11.27
C ASN A 401 24.15 15.13 -10.55
N TYR A 402 23.09 14.74 -11.26
CA TYR A 402 21.76 14.67 -10.67
C TYR A 402 21.64 13.44 -9.80
N VAL A 403 21.04 13.61 -8.63
CA VAL A 403 20.66 12.52 -7.73
C VAL A 403 19.15 12.43 -7.67
N TYR A 404 18.63 11.22 -7.85
CA TYR A 404 17.20 10.93 -7.77
C TYR A 404 16.95 9.93 -6.66
N VAL A 405 15.81 10.06 -5.97
CA VAL A 405 15.31 9.10 -4.98
C VAL A 405 13.86 8.82 -5.33
N ASN A 406 13.52 7.57 -5.59
CA ASN A 406 12.20 7.15 -6.02
C ASN A 406 11.65 7.99 -7.20
N GLY A 407 12.51 8.27 -8.17
CA GLY A 407 12.18 9.10 -9.34
C GLY A 407 12.13 10.61 -9.09
N ARG A 408 12.16 11.06 -7.82
CA ARG A 408 12.21 12.50 -7.47
C ARG A 408 13.63 13.04 -7.63
N ASN A 409 13.79 14.09 -8.41
CA ASN A 409 15.06 14.78 -8.60
C ASN A 409 15.41 15.62 -7.35
N LEU A 410 16.56 15.33 -6.71
CA LEU A 410 17.09 16.10 -5.58
C LEU A 410 17.98 17.26 -6.01
N GLY A 411 18.08 17.51 -7.31
CA GLY A 411 18.90 18.56 -7.90
C GLY A 411 20.29 18.09 -8.31
N ASN A 412 21.03 19.04 -8.89
CA ASN A 412 22.40 18.85 -9.34
C ASN A 412 23.33 18.94 -8.13
N LYS A 413 24.07 17.88 -7.83
CA LYS A 413 24.97 17.80 -6.68
C LYS A 413 26.40 17.98 -7.11
N LEU A 414 27.16 18.75 -6.32
CA LEU A 414 28.61 18.92 -6.51
C LEU A 414 29.34 17.68 -5.97
N PHE A 415 30.16 17.09 -6.80
CA PHE A 415 31.15 16.06 -6.47
C PHE A 415 32.53 16.70 -6.55
N PRO A 416 33.12 17.15 -5.44
CA PRO A 416 34.42 17.81 -5.43
C PRO A 416 35.52 16.95 -6.06
N GLN A 417 36.56 17.61 -6.59
CA GLN A 417 37.72 16.90 -7.12
C GLN A 417 38.34 15.99 -6.05
N SER A 418 38.56 14.74 -6.42
CA SER A 418 39.28 13.77 -5.60
C SER A 418 39.96 12.72 -6.47
N SER A 419 41.26 12.55 -6.37
CA SER A 419 42.02 11.54 -7.12
C SER A 419 41.86 10.13 -6.57
N SER A 420 41.38 9.99 -5.35
CA SER A 420 41.04 8.73 -4.68
C SER A 420 39.56 8.68 -4.34
N PHE A 421 39.06 7.47 -4.05
CA PHE A 421 37.69 7.32 -3.58
C PHE A 421 37.50 8.03 -2.25
N THR A 422 36.46 8.88 -2.19
CA THR A 422 36.09 9.67 -1.02
C THR A 422 34.58 9.69 -0.86
N ASP A 423 34.11 9.98 0.35
CA ASP A 423 32.69 9.98 0.68
C ASP A 423 32.10 11.39 0.49
N LEU A 424 30.97 11.47 -0.23
CA LEU A 424 30.16 12.67 -0.35
C LEU A 424 28.84 12.48 0.41
N ASN A 425 28.59 13.31 1.39
CA ASN A 425 27.29 13.37 2.04
C ASN A 425 26.32 14.17 1.15
N ILE A 426 25.31 13.47 0.61
CA ILE A 426 24.24 14.09 -0.21
C ILE A 426 23.22 14.81 0.69
N GLY A 427 23.13 14.41 1.96
CA GLY A 427 22.20 14.93 2.95
C GLY A 427 21.04 14.00 3.24
N THR A 428 20.05 14.54 3.95
CA THR A 428 18.86 13.79 4.35
C THR A 428 17.92 13.55 3.16
N ILE A 429 17.54 12.29 2.97
CA ILE A 429 16.57 11.84 1.97
C ILE A 429 15.39 11.17 2.68
N HIS A 430 14.23 11.17 2.06
CA HIS A 430 13.07 10.45 2.56
C HIS A 430 12.91 9.13 1.80
N LEU A 431 12.88 8.01 2.53
CA LEU A 431 12.65 6.67 1.99
C LEU A 431 11.38 6.09 2.56
N ASN A 432 10.69 5.30 1.75
CA ASN A 432 9.52 4.52 2.17
C ASN A 432 9.97 3.19 2.75
N ALA A 433 9.23 2.62 3.69
CA ALA A 433 9.45 1.24 4.12
C ALA A 433 9.41 0.30 2.90
N GLY A 434 10.32 -0.67 2.87
CA GLY A 434 10.51 -1.55 1.72
C GLY A 434 11.48 -1.00 0.68
N ASN A 435 11.24 -1.33 -0.59
CA ASN A 435 12.16 -1.03 -1.67
C ASN A 435 12.07 0.43 -2.14
N ASN A 436 13.25 1.03 -2.29
CA ASN A 436 13.44 2.36 -2.83
C ASN A 436 14.50 2.32 -3.93
N THR A 437 14.51 3.32 -4.81
CA THR A 437 15.56 3.50 -5.81
C THR A 437 16.35 4.77 -5.54
N ILE A 438 17.67 4.68 -5.69
CA ILE A 438 18.56 5.83 -5.68
C ILE A 438 19.38 5.81 -6.97
N LYS A 439 19.38 6.91 -7.72
CA LYS A 439 19.99 6.99 -9.03
C LYS A 439 20.90 8.20 -9.12
N VAL A 440 22.09 8.00 -9.67
CA VAL A 440 22.98 9.09 -10.09
C VAL A 440 22.98 9.15 -11.60
N VAL A 441 22.71 10.34 -12.15
CA VAL A 441 22.67 10.61 -13.57
C VAL A 441 23.68 11.68 -13.92
N LYS A 442 24.48 11.43 -14.95
CA LYS A 442 25.47 12.40 -15.44
C LYS A 442 24.82 13.73 -15.82
N SER A 443 25.37 14.81 -15.29
CA SER A 443 25.15 16.17 -15.75
C SER A 443 26.41 16.75 -16.38
N TRP A 444 27.53 16.77 -15.66
CA TRP A 444 28.80 17.31 -16.12
C TRP A 444 29.99 16.47 -15.67
N GLY A 445 30.80 16.07 -16.66
CA GLY A 445 32.12 15.48 -16.48
C GLY A 445 32.15 14.00 -16.12
N TRP A 446 33.32 13.42 -16.23
CA TRP A 446 33.61 12.03 -15.90
C TRP A 446 33.92 11.89 -14.41
N PHE A 447 33.35 10.89 -13.79
CA PHE A 447 33.62 10.52 -12.41
C PHE A 447 33.33 9.02 -12.23
N ASP A 448 33.73 8.48 -11.08
CA ASP A 448 33.58 7.10 -10.73
C ASP A 448 32.68 6.99 -9.50
N VAL A 449 31.83 5.98 -9.40
CA VAL A 449 30.96 5.71 -8.25
C VAL A 449 31.28 4.32 -7.71
N ASP A 450 31.62 4.25 -6.41
CA ASP A 450 32.00 3.02 -5.71
C ASP A 450 30.80 2.38 -5.01
N PHE A 451 30.21 3.09 -4.06
CA PHE A 451 29.03 2.60 -3.36
C PHE A 451 28.09 3.72 -2.89
N PHE A 452 26.90 3.30 -2.49
CA PHE A 452 25.93 4.11 -1.76
C PHE A 452 25.83 3.62 -0.33
N GLU A 453 25.81 4.53 0.63
CA GLU A 453 25.61 4.23 2.04
C GLU A 453 24.41 5.01 2.57
N ILE A 454 23.47 4.30 3.16
CA ILE A 454 22.24 4.85 3.74
C ILE A 454 22.27 4.58 5.24
N SER A 455 22.19 5.62 6.05
CA SER A 455 22.13 5.53 7.51
C SER A 455 20.92 6.25 8.08
N SER A 456 20.44 5.81 9.23
CA SER A 456 19.36 6.46 9.99
C SER A 456 19.86 7.71 10.74
#